data_d36c2b32a7b55a08fce4d23830532a74
#
_entry.id   d36c2b32a7b55a08fce4d23830532a74
#
_cell.length_a   1.000
_cell.length_b   1.000
_cell.length_c   1.000
_cell.angle_alpha   90.00
_cell.angle_beta   90.00
_cell.angle_gamma   90.00
#
_symmetry.space_group_name_H-M   'P 1'
#
loop_
_entity.id
_entity.type
_entity.pdbx_description
1 polymer ?
#
loop_
_entity_poly.entity_id
_entity_poly.type
_entity_poly.pdbx_seq_one_letter_code
_entity_poly.pdbx_strand_id
1 'polypeptide(L)'
;MAAVQAKIYSLESYPMYTTSFEKQSISQKQDCLPGRDDVMPVTNRHLILGESLKPPFPSNCKTAIFAMGCFWGVERLFWEKTGIVSTAAGYAGGSTPNPTYEETCTGLTGHTEVVLVVFDPSVISYDDLLVIFWESHDPTQGMRQGNDRGSQYRSAIYCSDETQLKIALKSAENAQKELNRMGFGSITTEIDSAPEFFYAEDYHQQYLAKNPMGYCGLKGTGISCVVDS
;
A
#
# COMPACT_ATOMS: atom_id res chain seq x y z
N MET A 1 35.58 -0.77 -20.90
CA MET A 1 34.16 -0.68 -21.33
C MET A 1 33.60 -2.07 -21.31
N ALA A 2 32.92 -2.48 -20.26
CA ALA A 2 32.27 -3.79 -20.15
C ALA A 2 30.80 -3.61 -20.60
N ALA A 3 30.44 -4.29 -21.67
CA ALA A 3 29.07 -4.32 -22.17
C ALA A 3 28.19 -5.10 -21.18
N VAL A 4 27.22 -4.43 -20.60
CA VAL A 4 26.16 -5.07 -19.80
C VAL A 4 25.24 -5.76 -20.79
N GLN A 5 25.32 -7.07 -20.86
CA GLN A 5 24.42 -7.90 -21.65
C GLN A 5 23.06 -7.94 -20.93
N ALA A 6 22.05 -7.28 -21.50
CA ALA A 6 20.66 -7.42 -21.03
C ALA A 6 20.21 -8.88 -21.21
N LYS A 7 19.95 -9.58 -20.11
CA LYS A 7 19.29 -10.88 -20.14
C LYS A 7 17.82 -10.69 -20.45
N ILE A 8 17.40 -11.03 -21.65
CA ILE A 8 15.98 -11.16 -21.99
C ILE A 8 15.54 -12.52 -21.44
N TYR A 9 14.77 -12.49 -20.35
CA TYR A 9 14.14 -13.70 -19.82
C TYR A 9 12.79 -13.90 -20.52
N SER A 10 12.60 -15.08 -21.14
CA SER A 10 11.28 -15.49 -21.61
C SER A 10 10.39 -15.88 -20.41
N LEU A 11 9.06 -15.70 -20.52
CA LEU A 11 8.09 -16.07 -19.48
C LEU A 11 8.21 -17.54 -19.02
N GLU A 12 8.76 -18.42 -19.87
CA GLU A 12 8.96 -19.84 -19.57
C GLU A 12 10.09 -20.13 -18.56
N SER A 13 10.92 -19.14 -18.23
CA SER A 13 12.08 -19.31 -17.33
C SER A 13 11.85 -18.86 -15.88
N TYR A 14 10.67 -18.29 -15.57
CA TYR A 14 10.38 -17.91 -14.19
C TYR A 14 9.89 -19.14 -13.40
N PRO A 15 10.55 -19.50 -12.29
CA PRO A 15 10.05 -20.55 -11.42
C PRO A 15 8.68 -20.09 -10.88
N MET A 16 7.70 -21.00 -10.91
CA MET A 16 6.35 -20.74 -10.36
C MET A 16 6.37 -20.35 -8.88
N TYR A 17 7.50 -20.53 -8.19
CA TYR A 17 7.68 -20.16 -6.78
C TYR A 17 9.07 -19.53 -6.62
N THR A 18 9.08 -18.25 -6.19
CA THR A 18 10.31 -17.60 -5.73
C THR A 18 10.72 -18.12 -4.37
N THR A 19 12.00 -18.11 -4.06
CA THR A 19 12.50 -18.49 -2.74
C THR A 19 12.03 -17.49 -1.68
N SER A 20 12.00 -17.91 -0.43
CA SER A 20 11.64 -17.03 0.70
C SER A 20 12.56 -15.80 0.80
N PHE A 21 13.79 -15.89 0.32
CA PHE A 21 14.75 -14.79 0.29
C PHE A 21 14.42 -13.76 -0.80
N GLU A 22 14.09 -14.22 -2.01
CA GLU A 22 13.71 -13.34 -3.14
C GLU A 22 12.48 -12.50 -2.84
N LYS A 23 11.51 -13.06 -2.11
CA LYS A 23 10.31 -12.33 -1.65
C LYS A 23 10.59 -11.26 -0.59
N GLN A 24 11.77 -11.24 0.00
CA GLN A 24 12.17 -10.27 1.04
C GLN A 24 12.98 -9.09 0.50
N SER A 25 13.08 -8.95 -0.81
CA SER A 25 13.70 -7.81 -1.47
C SER A 25 12.77 -7.23 -2.53
N ILE A 26 12.93 -5.93 -2.82
CA ILE A 26 12.22 -5.30 -3.94
C ILE A 26 12.95 -5.68 -5.22
N SER A 27 12.21 -6.27 -6.18
CA SER A 27 12.77 -6.61 -7.49
C SER A 27 13.24 -5.36 -8.23
N GLN A 28 14.44 -5.43 -8.80
CA GLN A 28 14.93 -4.36 -9.66
C GLN A 28 14.10 -4.31 -10.94
N LYS A 29 13.92 -3.12 -11.52
CA LYS A 29 13.07 -2.91 -12.70
C LYS A 29 13.36 -3.89 -13.86
N GLN A 30 14.63 -4.23 -14.08
CA GLN A 30 15.06 -5.15 -15.14
C GLN A 30 14.69 -6.62 -14.86
N ASP A 31 14.36 -6.96 -13.62
CA ASP A 31 14.05 -8.32 -13.17
C ASP A 31 12.54 -8.49 -12.93
N CYS A 32 11.75 -7.41 -13.09
CA CYS A 32 10.31 -7.44 -12.93
C CYS A 32 9.60 -8.14 -14.08
N LEU A 33 8.43 -8.70 -13.80
CA LEU A 33 7.53 -9.26 -14.82
C LEU A 33 7.10 -8.17 -15.81
N PRO A 34 6.89 -8.52 -17.10
CA PRO A 34 6.59 -7.54 -18.14
C PRO A 34 5.22 -6.86 -17.97
N GLY A 35 4.28 -7.51 -17.27
CA GLY A 35 2.91 -7.00 -17.10
C GLY A 35 2.10 -6.98 -18.40
N ARG A 36 1.13 -6.08 -18.48
CA ARG A 36 0.20 -5.94 -19.61
C ARG A 36 -0.32 -4.53 -19.78
N ASP A 37 -0.86 -4.24 -20.98
CA ASP A 37 -1.50 -2.95 -21.28
C ASP A 37 -2.97 -2.90 -20.80
N ASP A 38 -3.61 -4.06 -20.68
CA ASP A 38 -5.01 -4.17 -20.27
C ASP A 38 -5.18 -3.79 -18.80
N VAL A 39 -6.01 -2.78 -18.55
CA VAL A 39 -6.35 -2.29 -17.21
C VAL A 39 -7.27 -3.29 -16.50
N MET A 40 -7.02 -3.54 -15.23
CA MET A 40 -7.84 -4.42 -14.39
C MET A 40 -9.32 -3.95 -14.39
N PRO A 41 -10.26 -4.80 -14.82
CA PRO A 41 -11.68 -4.46 -14.76
C PRO A 41 -12.15 -4.50 -13.30
N VAL A 42 -12.66 -3.36 -12.82
CA VAL A 42 -13.26 -3.26 -11.49
C VAL A 42 -14.61 -2.52 -11.57
N THR A 43 -15.54 -2.94 -10.73
CA THR A 43 -16.84 -2.27 -10.56
C THR A 43 -16.60 -0.87 -9.99
N ASN A 44 -17.03 0.18 -10.71
CA ASN A 44 -16.77 1.57 -10.32
C ASN A 44 -17.76 2.07 -9.26
N ARG A 45 -17.95 1.30 -8.18
CA ARG A 45 -18.79 1.69 -7.05
C ARG A 45 -18.31 1.01 -5.77
N HIS A 46 -18.02 1.80 -4.75
CA HIS A 46 -17.66 1.29 -3.42
C HIS A 46 -18.88 0.63 -2.75
N LEU A 47 -18.72 -0.65 -2.35
CA LEU A 47 -19.83 -1.47 -1.84
C LEU A 47 -20.48 -0.88 -0.57
N ILE A 48 -19.68 -0.27 0.31
CA ILE A 48 -20.14 0.27 1.62
C ILE A 48 -20.47 1.74 1.52
N LEU A 49 -19.57 2.56 0.94
CA LEU A 49 -19.71 4.00 0.91
C LEU A 49 -20.58 4.50 -0.25
N GLY A 50 -20.77 3.68 -1.28
CA GLY A 50 -21.64 3.97 -2.42
C GLY A 50 -21.04 4.89 -3.48
N GLU A 51 -19.89 5.48 -3.21
CA GLU A 51 -19.20 6.43 -4.09
C GLU A 51 -18.35 5.73 -5.17
N SER A 52 -17.84 6.51 -6.11
CA SER A 52 -17.00 6.00 -7.19
C SER A 52 -15.65 5.48 -6.66
N LEU A 53 -15.21 4.32 -7.17
CA LEU A 53 -13.86 3.79 -6.94
C LEU A 53 -12.80 4.47 -7.81
N LYS A 54 -13.22 5.00 -8.96
CA LYS A 54 -12.34 5.61 -9.97
C LYS A 54 -12.59 7.12 -10.09
N PRO A 55 -11.58 7.91 -10.46
CA PRO A 55 -11.79 9.32 -10.75
C PRO A 55 -12.78 9.54 -11.93
N PRO A 56 -13.41 10.72 -12.01
CA PRO A 56 -13.18 11.87 -11.16
C PRO A 56 -13.83 11.73 -9.78
N PHE A 57 -13.10 12.08 -8.73
CA PHE A 57 -13.63 12.18 -7.37
C PHE A 57 -14.25 13.57 -7.12
N PRO A 58 -15.08 13.76 -6.06
CA PRO A 58 -15.60 15.08 -5.71
C PRO A 58 -14.47 16.10 -5.54
N SER A 59 -14.68 17.32 -6.05
CA SER A 59 -13.65 18.37 -6.15
C SER A 59 -13.12 18.88 -4.79
N ASN A 60 -13.88 18.68 -3.72
CA ASN A 60 -13.47 18.99 -2.35
C ASN A 60 -12.64 17.88 -1.70
N CYS A 61 -12.54 16.70 -2.33
CA CYS A 61 -11.80 15.57 -1.80
C CYS A 61 -10.33 15.59 -2.21
N LYS A 62 -9.52 14.97 -1.38
CA LYS A 62 -8.11 14.65 -1.65
C LYS A 62 -7.89 13.14 -1.63
N THR A 63 -6.73 12.71 -2.12
CA THR A 63 -6.32 11.31 -2.13
C THR A 63 -5.04 11.09 -1.34
N ALA A 64 -4.89 9.90 -0.77
CA ALA A 64 -3.67 9.40 -0.17
C ALA A 64 -3.54 7.89 -0.48
N ILE A 65 -2.33 7.36 -0.51
CA ILE A 65 -2.08 5.93 -0.77
C ILE A 65 -1.24 5.37 0.38
N PHE A 66 -1.73 4.29 1.00
CA PHE A 66 -1.09 3.66 2.15
C PHE A 66 -0.88 2.16 1.94
N ALA A 67 0.31 1.67 2.30
CA ALA A 67 0.66 0.26 2.38
C ALA A 67 0.95 -0.11 3.84
N MET A 68 0.21 -1.06 4.39
CA MET A 68 0.29 -1.46 5.81
C MET A 68 0.22 -2.99 5.97
N GLY A 69 0.76 -3.75 5.00
CA GLY A 69 0.58 -5.19 4.87
C GLY A 69 -0.65 -5.54 4.02
N CYS A 70 -1.30 -6.68 4.30
CA CYS A 70 -2.47 -7.11 3.55
C CYS A 70 -3.56 -6.02 3.48
N PHE A 71 -3.90 -5.61 2.26
CA PHE A 71 -4.83 -4.49 1.99
C PHE A 71 -6.28 -4.72 2.45
N TRP A 72 -6.71 -5.96 2.70
CA TRP A 72 -8.09 -6.22 3.16
C TRP A 72 -8.41 -5.56 4.50
N GLY A 73 -7.50 -5.71 5.47
CA GLY A 73 -7.64 -5.07 6.78
C GLY A 73 -7.48 -3.57 6.72
N VAL A 74 -6.53 -3.10 5.90
CA VAL A 74 -6.23 -1.68 5.70
C VAL A 74 -7.41 -0.97 5.05
N GLU A 75 -8.01 -1.55 4.03
CA GLU A 75 -9.16 -0.95 3.36
C GLU A 75 -10.35 -0.80 4.32
N ARG A 76 -10.65 -1.85 5.12
CA ARG A 76 -11.69 -1.80 6.15
C ARG A 76 -11.40 -0.72 7.19
N LEU A 77 -10.16 -0.63 7.68
CA LEU A 77 -9.75 0.37 8.65
C LEU A 77 -10.10 1.78 8.19
N PHE A 78 -9.88 2.11 6.92
CA PHE A 78 -10.15 3.44 6.39
C PHE A 78 -11.62 3.65 6.07
N TRP A 79 -12.34 2.74 5.42
CA TRP A 79 -13.76 2.99 5.10
C TRP A 79 -14.66 3.12 6.34
N GLU A 80 -14.22 2.64 7.50
CA GLU A 80 -14.94 2.82 8.78
C GLU A 80 -14.74 4.21 9.40
N LYS A 81 -13.89 5.07 8.84
CA LYS A 81 -13.62 6.41 9.39
C LYS A 81 -14.54 7.44 8.76
N THR A 82 -15.07 8.33 9.64
CA THR A 82 -15.84 9.49 9.19
C THR A 82 -14.95 10.42 8.38
N GLY A 83 -15.45 10.93 7.26
CA GLY A 83 -14.69 11.77 6.33
C GLY A 83 -14.03 11.01 5.17
N ILE A 84 -14.03 9.67 5.21
CA ILE A 84 -13.62 8.87 4.05
C ILE A 84 -14.79 8.77 3.07
N VAL A 85 -14.51 9.09 1.82
CA VAL A 85 -15.48 9.14 0.71
C VAL A 85 -15.43 7.87 -0.13
N SER A 86 -14.24 7.36 -0.39
CA SER A 86 -14.04 6.08 -1.10
C SER A 86 -12.70 5.46 -0.73
N THR A 87 -12.60 4.14 -0.88
CA THR A 87 -11.33 3.41 -0.79
C THR A 87 -11.22 2.44 -1.95
N ALA A 88 -9.99 2.09 -2.35
CA ALA A 88 -9.78 1.04 -3.33
C ALA A 88 -8.50 0.26 -3.00
N ALA A 89 -8.58 -1.06 -3.03
CA ALA A 89 -7.43 -1.94 -2.97
C ALA A 89 -6.66 -1.92 -4.30
N GLY A 90 -5.33 -1.95 -4.23
CA GLY A 90 -4.50 -1.89 -5.43
C GLY A 90 -3.03 -2.24 -5.18
N TYR A 91 -2.24 -2.00 -6.20
CA TYR A 91 -0.80 -2.25 -6.23
C TYR A 91 -0.07 -0.98 -6.65
N ALA A 92 1.05 -0.66 -6.00
CA ALA A 92 1.85 0.52 -6.32
C ALA A 92 3.33 0.34 -5.92
N GLY A 93 4.20 1.22 -6.38
CA GLY A 93 5.63 1.25 -6.02
C GLY A 93 6.49 0.22 -6.74
N GLY A 94 5.93 -0.58 -7.63
CA GLY A 94 6.64 -1.53 -8.48
C GLY A 94 6.81 -1.04 -9.92
N SER A 95 7.28 -1.95 -10.78
CA SER A 95 7.58 -1.64 -12.19
C SER A 95 6.73 -2.40 -13.20
N THR A 96 6.00 -3.43 -12.78
CA THR A 96 5.14 -4.25 -13.66
C THR A 96 3.83 -3.51 -13.92
N PRO A 97 3.49 -3.11 -15.16
CA PRO A 97 2.22 -2.45 -15.45
C PRO A 97 1.04 -3.43 -15.33
N ASN A 98 -0.06 -2.94 -14.75
CA ASN A 98 -1.31 -3.70 -14.56
C ASN A 98 -1.12 -5.12 -14.01
N PRO A 99 -0.44 -5.30 -12.85
CA PRO A 99 -0.14 -6.62 -12.31
C PRO A 99 -1.42 -7.33 -11.84
N THR A 100 -1.39 -8.66 -11.84
CA THR A 100 -2.40 -9.47 -11.13
C THR A 100 -1.95 -9.76 -9.70
N TYR A 101 -2.88 -10.24 -8.88
CA TYR A 101 -2.60 -10.71 -7.53
C TYR A 101 -1.55 -11.83 -7.51
N GLU A 102 -1.71 -12.84 -8.39
CA GLU A 102 -0.77 -13.94 -8.49
C GLU A 102 0.64 -13.43 -8.84
N GLU A 103 0.77 -12.50 -9.78
CA GLU A 103 2.05 -11.89 -10.14
C GLU A 103 2.66 -11.13 -8.97
N THR A 104 1.85 -10.34 -8.25
CA THR A 104 2.30 -9.60 -7.07
C THR A 104 2.77 -10.54 -5.96
N CYS A 105 2.08 -11.66 -5.76
CA CYS A 105 2.47 -12.70 -4.80
C CYS A 105 3.79 -13.39 -5.13
N THR A 106 4.29 -13.32 -6.36
CA THR A 106 5.63 -13.84 -6.70
C THR A 106 6.76 -13.00 -6.09
N GLY A 107 6.51 -11.71 -5.78
CA GLY A 107 7.52 -10.71 -5.44
C GLY A 107 8.27 -10.13 -6.65
N LEU A 108 7.96 -10.58 -7.88
CA LEU A 108 8.64 -10.16 -9.12
C LEU A 108 7.98 -8.98 -9.83
N THR A 109 7.00 -8.31 -9.21
CA THR A 109 6.40 -7.08 -9.74
C THR A 109 7.03 -5.82 -9.16
N GLY A 110 7.70 -5.95 -8.00
CA GLY A 110 8.19 -4.83 -7.21
C GLY A 110 7.10 -4.06 -6.47
N HIS A 111 5.82 -4.36 -6.72
CA HIS A 111 4.71 -3.67 -6.07
C HIS A 111 4.52 -4.06 -4.60
N THR A 112 3.94 -3.13 -3.83
CA THR A 112 3.30 -3.44 -2.56
C THR A 112 1.78 -3.37 -2.69
N GLU A 113 1.08 -4.12 -1.85
CA GLU A 113 -0.36 -3.97 -1.66
C GLU A 113 -0.64 -2.62 -1.01
N VAL A 114 -1.53 -1.85 -1.60
CA VAL A 114 -1.86 -0.49 -1.14
C VAL A 114 -3.37 -0.28 -1.11
N VAL A 115 -3.77 0.72 -0.33
CA VAL A 115 -5.13 1.25 -0.35
C VAL A 115 -5.07 2.72 -0.79
N LEU A 116 -5.78 3.04 -1.88
CA LEU A 116 -6.13 4.40 -2.25
C LEU A 116 -7.25 4.87 -1.32
N VAL A 117 -7.05 5.98 -0.66
CA VAL A 117 -8.01 6.61 0.25
C VAL A 117 -8.44 7.95 -0.32
N VAL A 118 -9.73 8.12 -0.58
CA VAL A 118 -10.35 9.39 -0.97
C VAL A 118 -11.04 9.98 0.25
N PHE A 119 -10.68 11.19 0.64
CA PHE A 119 -11.15 11.79 1.89
C PHE A 119 -11.55 13.25 1.73
N ASP A 120 -12.50 13.71 2.55
CA ASP A 120 -12.86 15.13 2.67
C ASP A 120 -11.97 15.78 3.75
N PRO A 121 -11.02 16.66 3.36
CA PRO A 121 -10.10 17.29 4.30
C PRO A 121 -10.77 18.28 5.27
N SER A 122 -12.03 18.62 5.06
CA SER A 122 -12.81 19.42 6.02
C SER A 122 -13.37 18.58 7.19
N VAL A 123 -13.36 17.25 7.06
CA VAL A 123 -13.91 16.31 8.06
C VAL A 123 -12.81 15.47 8.71
N ILE A 124 -11.83 15.01 7.94
CA ILE A 124 -10.66 14.26 8.41
C ILE A 124 -9.41 14.80 7.74
N SER A 125 -8.41 15.20 8.51
CA SER A 125 -7.18 15.76 7.98
C SER A 125 -6.23 14.65 7.47
N TYR A 126 -5.22 15.05 6.67
CA TYR A 126 -4.15 14.13 6.27
C TYR A 126 -3.30 13.67 7.48
N ASP A 127 -3.12 14.55 8.46
CA ASP A 127 -2.43 14.23 9.71
C ASP A 127 -3.19 13.16 10.50
N ASP A 128 -4.53 13.21 10.57
CA ASP A 128 -5.34 12.16 11.19
C ASP A 128 -5.17 10.81 10.48
N LEU A 129 -5.09 10.81 9.13
CA LEU A 129 -4.82 9.59 8.36
C LEU A 129 -3.44 9.02 8.68
N LEU A 130 -2.45 9.86 8.87
CA LEU A 130 -1.10 9.43 9.26
C LEU A 130 -1.06 8.87 10.69
N VAL A 131 -1.83 9.43 11.63
CA VAL A 131 -1.99 8.84 12.98
C VAL A 131 -2.58 7.43 12.86
N ILE A 132 -3.66 7.27 12.09
CA ILE A 132 -4.27 5.95 11.82
C ILE A 132 -3.23 5.00 11.23
N PHE A 133 -2.41 5.45 10.27
CA PHE A 133 -1.35 4.67 9.65
C PHE A 133 -0.33 4.17 10.68
N TRP A 134 0.28 5.08 11.46
CA TRP A 134 1.34 4.74 12.40
C TRP A 134 0.86 3.86 13.57
N GLU A 135 -0.38 4.04 14.02
CA GLU A 135 -0.94 3.33 15.17
C GLU A 135 -1.48 1.93 14.81
N SER A 136 -1.81 1.67 13.54
CA SER A 136 -2.55 0.46 13.16
C SER A 136 -1.71 -0.69 12.63
N HIS A 137 -0.41 -0.50 12.37
CA HIS A 137 0.50 -1.57 11.93
C HIS A 137 1.88 -1.41 12.56
N ASP A 138 2.79 -2.35 12.30
CA ASP A 138 4.18 -2.24 12.73
C ASP A 138 5.06 -1.79 11.56
N PRO A 139 5.49 -0.50 11.53
CA PRO A 139 6.27 0.06 10.42
C PRO A 139 7.75 -0.33 10.44
N THR A 140 8.18 -1.23 11.33
CA THR A 140 9.59 -1.62 11.52
C THR A 140 9.93 -2.99 10.92
N GLN A 141 8.97 -3.68 10.27
CA GLN A 141 9.11 -5.08 9.88
C GLN A 141 9.77 -5.33 8.51
N GLY A 142 10.12 -4.27 7.77
CA GLY A 142 10.70 -4.42 6.43
C GLY A 142 9.72 -5.07 5.44
N MET A 143 10.17 -6.09 4.73
CA MET A 143 9.37 -6.80 3.71
C MET A 143 8.38 -7.79 4.34
N ARG A 144 7.57 -7.32 5.29
CA ARG A 144 6.68 -8.15 6.07
C ARG A 144 5.69 -7.30 6.86
N GLN A 145 4.51 -7.85 7.19
CA GLN A 145 3.63 -7.36 8.23
C GLN A 145 2.95 -8.53 8.97
N GLY A 146 3.23 -8.67 10.27
CA GLY A 146 2.70 -9.77 11.07
C GLY A 146 3.11 -11.14 10.52
N ASN A 147 2.13 -11.94 10.12
CA ASN A 147 2.37 -13.27 9.53
C ASN A 147 2.64 -13.21 8.01
N ASP A 148 2.28 -12.13 7.37
CA ASP A 148 2.41 -11.95 5.92
C ASP A 148 3.86 -11.58 5.55
N ARG A 149 4.52 -12.40 4.73
CA ARG A 149 5.92 -12.26 4.35
C ARG A 149 6.06 -12.03 2.85
N GLY A 150 6.85 -11.02 2.48
CA GLY A 150 7.15 -10.65 1.11
C GLY A 150 7.16 -9.14 0.91
N SER A 151 7.83 -8.68 -0.15
CA SER A 151 7.92 -7.26 -0.50
C SER A 151 6.56 -6.61 -0.77
N GLN A 152 5.55 -7.40 -1.15
CA GLN A 152 4.19 -6.94 -1.36
C GLN A 152 3.48 -6.51 -0.05
N TYR A 153 4.02 -6.86 1.12
CA TYR A 153 3.46 -6.48 2.42
C TYR A 153 4.28 -5.42 3.15
N ARG A 154 5.23 -4.78 2.45
CA ARG A 154 6.03 -3.70 3.04
C ARG A 154 5.19 -2.47 3.33
N SER A 155 5.62 -1.72 4.32
CA SER A 155 5.01 -0.46 4.71
C SER A 155 5.40 0.67 3.74
N ALA A 156 4.42 1.47 3.28
CA ALA A 156 4.69 2.66 2.47
C ALA A 156 3.61 3.74 2.61
N ILE A 157 4.02 4.99 2.40
CA ILE A 157 3.16 6.17 2.24
C ILE A 157 3.51 6.80 0.89
N TYR A 158 2.58 6.83 -0.04
CA TYR A 158 2.77 7.46 -1.34
C TYR A 158 1.95 8.76 -1.42
N CYS A 159 2.64 9.88 -1.50
CA CYS A 159 2.13 11.22 -1.32
C CYS A 159 1.67 11.83 -2.66
N SER A 160 0.46 12.37 -2.70
CA SER A 160 -0.11 12.96 -3.93
C SER A 160 0.51 14.32 -4.30
N ASP A 161 1.14 14.99 -3.34
CA ASP A 161 1.80 16.27 -3.53
C ASP A 161 2.94 16.50 -2.52
N GLU A 162 3.74 17.57 -2.75
CA GLU A 162 4.85 17.93 -1.86
C GLU A 162 4.42 18.30 -0.43
N THR A 163 3.20 18.78 -0.24
CA THR A 163 2.68 19.11 1.08
C THR A 163 2.47 17.85 1.90
N GLN A 164 1.81 16.83 1.30
CA GLN A 164 1.66 15.52 1.92
C GLN A 164 3.03 14.90 2.24
N LEU A 165 3.99 14.99 1.30
CA LEU A 165 5.33 14.44 1.51
C LEU A 165 6.02 15.06 2.73
N LYS A 166 5.99 16.39 2.88
CA LYS A 166 6.56 17.07 4.04
C LYS A 166 5.90 16.67 5.35
N ILE A 167 4.56 16.59 5.36
CA ILE A 167 3.78 16.17 6.53
C ILE A 167 4.10 14.70 6.88
N ALA A 168 4.15 13.80 5.90
CA ALA A 168 4.46 12.39 6.11
C ALA A 168 5.85 12.18 6.70
N LEU A 169 6.88 12.86 6.16
CA LEU A 169 8.25 12.82 6.68
C LEU A 169 8.32 13.32 8.13
N LYS A 170 7.62 14.41 8.43
CA LYS A 170 7.56 14.94 9.80
C LYS A 170 6.85 13.99 10.77
N SER A 171 5.77 13.38 10.34
CA SER A 171 5.03 12.40 11.14
C SER A 171 5.86 11.15 11.43
N ALA A 172 6.69 10.70 10.46
CA ALA A 172 7.62 9.58 10.64
C ALA A 172 8.67 9.85 11.73
N GLU A 173 9.21 11.09 11.79
CA GLU A 173 10.13 11.47 12.87
C GLU A 173 9.47 11.36 14.25
N ASN A 174 8.21 11.76 14.36
CA ASN A 174 7.47 11.70 15.62
C ASN A 174 7.15 10.26 15.98
N ALA A 175 6.64 9.45 15.03
CA ALA A 175 6.38 8.03 15.22
C ALA A 175 7.65 7.26 15.64
N GLN A 176 8.82 7.57 15.04
CA GLN A 176 10.09 6.94 15.40
C GLN A 176 10.47 7.20 16.86
N LYS A 177 10.20 8.39 17.38
CA LYS A 177 10.47 8.69 18.81
C LYS A 177 9.64 7.81 19.74
N GLU A 178 8.34 7.62 19.42
CA GLU A 178 7.46 6.76 20.21
C GLU A 178 7.85 5.28 20.09
N LEU A 179 8.17 4.80 18.89
CA LEU A 179 8.69 3.45 18.67
C LEU A 179 9.96 3.18 19.48
N ASN A 180 10.90 4.12 19.48
CA ASN A 180 12.13 4.00 20.27
C ASN A 180 11.84 3.91 21.79
N ARG A 181 10.88 4.69 22.30
CA ARG A 181 10.46 4.62 23.71
C ARG A 181 9.88 3.26 24.09
N MET A 182 9.22 2.60 23.13
CA MET A 182 8.65 1.28 23.32
C MET A 182 9.59 0.12 22.97
N GLY A 183 10.84 0.42 22.56
CA GLY A 183 11.87 -0.58 22.27
C GLY A 183 11.76 -1.21 20.88
N PHE A 184 11.01 -0.60 19.96
CA PHE A 184 10.95 -1.04 18.55
C PHE A 184 12.18 -0.57 17.76
N GLY A 185 12.41 -1.20 16.61
CA GLY A 185 13.48 -0.84 15.68
C GLY A 185 13.20 0.44 14.88
N SER A 186 14.06 0.70 13.91
CA SER A 186 13.89 1.81 12.98
C SER A 186 12.70 1.56 12.04
N ILE A 187 11.98 2.64 11.71
CA ILE A 187 10.96 2.65 10.67
C ILE A 187 11.58 2.21 9.33
N THR A 188 10.92 1.31 8.65
CA THR A 188 11.27 0.81 7.31
C THR A 188 10.26 1.25 6.24
N THR A 189 9.31 2.09 6.61
CA THR A 189 8.27 2.62 5.72
C THR A 189 8.90 3.43 4.59
N GLU A 190 8.54 3.12 3.34
CA GLU A 190 8.84 3.97 2.19
C GLU A 190 7.96 5.21 2.24
N ILE A 191 8.54 6.42 2.08
CA ILE A 191 7.79 7.67 1.98
C ILE A 191 8.27 8.38 0.72
N ASP A 192 7.41 8.44 -0.30
CA ASP A 192 7.77 8.99 -1.61
C ASP A 192 6.54 9.60 -2.30
N SER A 193 6.79 10.29 -3.42
CA SER A 193 5.73 10.76 -4.32
C SER A 193 4.91 9.58 -4.85
N ALA A 194 3.60 9.79 -5.02
CA ALA A 194 2.71 8.73 -5.47
C ALA A 194 3.10 8.21 -6.87
N PRO A 195 3.46 6.93 -6.99
CA PRO A 195 3.66 6.28 -8.27
C PRO A 195 2.30 5.99 -8.93
N GLU A 196 2.32 5.36 -10.09
CA GLU A 196 1.11 4.85 -10.71
C GLU A 196 0.42 3.83 -9.81
N PHE A 197 -0.91 3.98 -9.67
CA PHE A 197 -1.76 3.08 -8.89
C PHE A 197 -2.50 2.14 -9.84
N PHE A 198 -2.33 0.84 -9.62
CA PHE A 198 -3.05 -0.20 -10.34
C PHE A 198 -4.12 -0.82 -9.44
N TYR A 199 -5.38 -0.80 -9.89
CA TYR A 199 -6.47 -1.43 -9.14
C TYR A 199 -6.24 -2.94 -9.00
N ALA A 200 -6.45 -3.46 -7.79
CA ALA A 200 -6.54 -4.91 -7.60
C ALA A 200 -7.89 -5.42 -8.16
N GLU A 201 -7.97 -6.72 -8.36
CA GLU A 201 -9.12 -7.41 -8.92
C GLU A 201 -10.41 -7.09 -8.15
N ASP A 202 -11.55 -7.13 -8.84
CA ASP A 202 -12.85 -6.75 -8.26
C ASP A 202 -13.20 -7.53 -6.97
N TYR A 203 -12.78 -8.78 -6.86
CA TYR A 203 -13.02 -9.58 -5.65
C TYR A 203 -12.23 -9.11 -4.43
N HIS A 204 -11.12 -8.36 -4.62
CA HIS A 204 -10.37 -7.75 -3.54
C HIS A 204 -11.00 -6.45 -3.02
N GLN A 205 -11.72 -5.72 -3.89
CA GLN A 205 -12.35 -4.46 -3.50
C GLN A 205 -13.38 -4.73 -2.40
N GLN A 206 -13.23 -4.06 -1.26
CA GLN A 206 -14.02 -4.23 -0.05
C GLN A 206 -14.18 -5.72 0.36
N TYR A 207 -13.07 -6.47 0.30
CA TYR A 207 -13.05 -7.92 0.54
C TYR A 207 -13.71 -8.31 1.87
N LEU A 208 -13.40 -7.59 2.98
CA LEU A 208 -13.95 -7.91 4.30
C LEU A 208 -15.43 -7.53 4.47
N ALA A 209 -15.99 -6.73 3.58
CA ALA A 209 -17.44 -6.53 3.51
C ALA A 209 -18.13 -7.70 2.80
N LYS A 210 -17.50 -8.23 1.74
CA LYS A 210 -17.95 -9.44 1.02
C LYS A 210 -17.73 -10.71 1.83
N ASN A 211 -16.68 -10.73 2.69
CA ASN A 211 -16.23 -11.88 3.49
C ASN A 211 -16.00 -11.46 4.95
N PRO A 212 -17.02 -11.29 5.78
CA PRO A 212 -16.88 -10.77 7.15
C PRO A 212 -15.99 -11.60 8.07
N MET A 213 -15.84 -12.90 7.79
CA MET A 213 -14.94 -13.82 8.52
C MET A 213 -13.57 -13.97 7.85
N GLY A 214 -13.28 -13.11 6.86
CA GLY A 214 -12.01 -13.13 6.13
C GLY A 214 -10.82 -12.75 7.02
N TYR A 215 -9.62 -13.10 6.55
CA TYR A 215 -8.37 -12.81 7.24
C TYR A 215 -8.15 -11.30 7.41
N CYS A 216 -7.76 -10.91 8.62
CA CYS A 216 -7.29 -9.55 8.94
C CYS A 216 -6.06 -9.65 9.85
N GLY A 217 -4.89 -9.45 9.28
CA GLY A 217 -3.60 -9.49 9.99
C GLY A 217 -3.16 -8.14 10.58
N LEU A 218 -3.98 -7.09 10.42
CA LEU A 218 -3.64 -5.74 10.84
C LEU A 218 -3.55 -5.64 12.37
N LYS A 219 -2.39 -5.21 12.88
CA LYS A 219 -2.14 -5.04 14.31
C LYS A 219 -1.06 -4.00 14.54
N GLY A 220 -1.41 -2.96 15.31
CA GLY A 220 -0.48 -1.90 15.71
C GLY A 220 0.53 -2.33 16.77
N THR A 221 1.53 -1.48 16.96
CA THR A 221 2.60 -1.61 17.97
C THR A 221 2.16 -1.13 19.36
N GLY A 222 1.04 -0.42 19.42
CA GLY A 222 0.56 0.23 20.66
C GLY A 222 1.15 1.61 20.92
N ILE A 223 1.89 2.20 19.94
CA ILE A 223 2.29 3.62 20.03
C ILE A 223 1.05 4.51 19.94
N SER A 224 1.14 5.71 20.50
CA SER A 224 0.16 6.79 20.33
C SER A 224 0.87 7.99 19.71
N CYS A 225 0.39 8.40 18.54
CA CYS A 225 0.93 9.53 17.80
C CYS A 225 0.07 10.78 18.07
N VAL A 226 0.72 11.88 18.40
CA VAL A 226 0.06 13.17 18.58
C VAL A 226 0.15 13.96 17.28
N VAL A 227 -0.97 14.53 16.85
CA VAL A 227 -0.96 15.55 15.79
C VAL A 227 -0.41 16.82 16.39
N ASP A 228 0.70 17.33 15.89
CA ASP A 228 1.23 18.67 16.26
C ASP A 228 0.22 19.71 15.73
N SER A 229 -0.52 20.33 16.65
CA SER A 229 -1.53 21.38 16.38
C SER A 229 -0.89 22.71 15.95
#